data_137a0fecceecb9732cf9c84d23106e5a
#
_entry.id   137a0fecceecb9732cf9c84d23106e5a
#
_cell.length_a   1.000
_cell.length_b   1.000
_cell.length_c   1.000
_cell.angle_alpha   90.00
_cell.angle_beta   90.00
_cell.angle_gamma   90.00
#
_symmetry.space_group_name_H-M   'P 1'
#
loop_
_entity.id
_entity.type
_entity.pdbx_description
1 polymer ?
#
loop_
_entity_poly.entity_id
_entity_poly.type
_entity_poly.pdbx_seq_one_letter_code
_entity_poly.pdbx_strand_id
1 'polypeptide(L)'
;MHLDLEENVIIGQKNVTMNEHFFVGHFPEVPIMPGVLILEALAQTGGILVHQKLQTDKIAVLLTVNNAKFRKPVVPGDVLHLHIVGQHVSFKGGKVAAKALVNDNVVVEAEIGFALIDRKQL
;
A
#
# COMPACT_ATOMS: atom_id res chain seq x y z
N MET A 1 12.19 0.62 7.05
CA MET A 1 10.87 1.26 7.18
C MET A 1 10.99 2.52 8.02
N HIS A 2 10.30 3.56 7.64
CA HIS A 2 10.27 4.83 8.38
C HIS A 2 8.83 5.12 8.81
N LEU A 3 8.63 5.46 10.08
CA LEU A 3 7.31 5.76 10.63
C LEU A 3 7.38 7.06 11.42
N ASP A 4 6.56 8.04 11.03
CA ASP A 4 6.45 9.32 11.72
C ASP A 4 4.97 9.57 12.02
N LEU A 5 4.58 9.32 13.28
CA LEU A 5 3.18 9.43 13.70
C LEU A 5 2.72 10.89 13.83
N GLU A 6 3.62 11.82 14.11
CA GLU A 6 3.26 13.24 14.19
C GLU A 6 2.90 13.79 12.83
N GLU A 7 3.66 13.42 11.81
CA GLU A 7 3.42 13.85 10.43
C GLU A 7 2.45 12.92 9.67
N ASN A 8 1.99 11.83 10.31
CA ASN A 8 1.12 10.82 9.71
C ASN A 8 1.74 10.20 8.45
N VAL A 9 3.01 9.81 8.53
CA VAL A 9 3.76 9.27 7.40
C VAL A 9 4.30 7.89 7.74
N ILE A 10 4.18 6.95 6.80
CA ILE A 10 4.90 5.69 6.84
C ILE A 10 5.52 5.42 5.47
N ILE A 11 6.77 4.96 5.48
CA ILE A 11 7.47 4.56 4.27
C ILE A 11 7.91 3.12 4.46
N GLY A 12 7.38 2.25 3.60
CA GLY A 12 7.75 0.84 3.56
C GLY A 12 8.60 0.54 2.34
N GLN A 13 9.09 -0.68 2.27
CA GLN A 13 9.90 -1.15 1.15
C GLN A 13 9.51 -2.57 0.79
N LYS A 14 9.46 -2.86 -0.50
CA LYS A 14 9.23 -4.19 -1.01
C LYS A 14 10.18 -4.46 -2.18
N ASN A 15 10.95 -5.54 -2.06
CA ASN A 15 11.78 -6.01 -3.16
C ASN A 15 10.95 -6.89 -4.09
N VAL A 16 11.04 -6.62 -5.38
CA VAL A 16 10.32 -7.41 -6.39
C VAL A 16 11.27 -8.44 -6.97
N THR A 17 10.95 -9.72 -6.80
CA THR A 17 11.84 -10.82 -7.20
C THR A 17 11.17 -11.73 -8.23
N MET A 18 11.98 -12.46 -9.03
CA MET A 18 11.47 -13.46 -9.98
C MET A 18 10.78 -14.64 -9.31
N ASN A 19 11.10 -14.89 -8.04
CA ASN A 19 10.53 -16.02 -7.29
C ASN A 19 9.12 -15.76 -6.80
N GLU A 20 8.58 -14.58 -7.02
CA GLU A 20 7.22 -14.28 -6.60
C GLU A 20 6.23 -15.04 -7.48
N HIS A 21 5.25 -15.66 -6.82
CA HIS A 21 4.32 -16.60 -7.47
C HIS A 21 3.54 -15.99 -8.64
N PHE A 22 3.19 -14.69 -8.55
CA PHE A 22 2.38 -14.05 -9.59
C PHE A 22 3.10 -13.96 -10.94
N PHE A 23 4.44 -14.05 -10.99
CA PHE A 23 5.17 -14.01 -12.26
C PHE A 23 5.02 -15.30 -13.07
N VAL A 24 4.60 -16.40 -12.45
CA VAL A 24 4.42 -17.68 -13.15
C VAL A 24 3.36 -17.60 -14.23
N GLY A 25 2.27 -16.89 -13.95
CA GLY A 25 1.13 -16.78 -14.86
C GLY A 25 0.91 -15.43 -15.48
N HIS A 26 1.77 -14.43 -15.22
CA HIS A 26 1.55 -13.06 -15.68
C HIS A 26 2.74 -12.60 -16.52
N PHE A 27 2.60 -12.74 -17.84
CA PHE A 27 3.59 -12.41 -18.85
C PHE A 27 4.94 -13.09 -18.63
N PRO A 28 5.03 -14.45 -18.82
CA PRO A 28 6.26 -15.20 -18.52
C PRO A 28 7.51 -14.68 -19.26
N GLU A 29 7.34 -14.14 -20.47
CA GLU A 29 8.45 -13.62 -21.26
C GLU A 29 8.82 -12.18 -20.89
N VAL A 30 7.85 -11.43 -20.34
CA VAL A 30 8.02 -10.05 -19.88
C VAL A 30 7.35 -9.95 -18.51
N PRO A 31 8.02 -10.40 -17.45
CA PRO A 31 7.40 -10.42 -16.13
C PRO A 31 7.14 -9.00 -15.62
N ILE A 32 5.87 -8.71 -15.34
CA ILE A 32 5.41 -7.41 -14.82
C ILE A 32 4.58 -7.68 -13.58
N MET A 33 4.88 -6.98 -12.50
CA MET A 33 4.09 -7.08 -11.29
C MET A 33 2.69 -6.48 -11.53
N PRO A 34 1.60 -7.23 -11.27
CA PRO A 34 0.25 -6.68 -11.43
C PRO A 34 0.04 -5.44 -10.56
N GLY A 35 -0.54 -4.39 -11.17
CA GLY A 35 -0.79 -3.13 -10.46
C GLY A 35 -1.66 -3.30 -9.22
N VAL A 36 -2.62 -4.22 -9.26
CA VAL A 36 -3.50 -4.48 -8.11
C VAL A 36 -2.72 -5.03 -6.91
N LEU A 37 -1.61 -5.75 -7.14
CA LEU A 37 -0.76 -6.23 -6.04
C LEU A 37 0.08 -5.11 -5.44
N ILE A 38 0.43 -4.10 -6.23
CA ILE A 38 1.08 -2.90 -5.72
C ILE A 38 0.11 -2.12 -4.84
N LEU A 39 -1.15 -1.99 -5.27
CA LEU A 39 -2.20 -1.38 -4.45
C LEU A 39 -2.39 -2.14 -3.14
N GLU A 40 -2.33 -3.46 -3.18
CA GLU A 40 -2.43 -4.29 -1.97
C GLU A 40 -1.27 -3.99 -1.01
N ALA A 41 -0.04 -3.88 -1.53
CA ALA A 41 1.12 -3.54 -0.72
C ALA A 41 0.97 -2.14 -0.09
N LEU A 42 0.46 -1.17 -0.86
CA LEU A 42 0.19 0.17 -0.35
C LEU A 42 -0.90 0.15 0.72
N ALA A 43 -1.95 -0.65 0.51
CA ALA A 43 -3.04 -0.78 1.48
C ALA A 43 -2.56 -1.38 2.80
N GLN A 44 -1.74 -2.43 2.73
CA GLN A 44 -1.17 -3.04 3.94
C GLN A 44 -0.30 -2.05 4.71
N THR A 45 0.53 -1.30 4.00
CA THR A 45 1.39 -0.29 4.62
C THR A 45 0.56 0.84 5.25
N GLY A 46 -0.49 1.28 4.56
CA GLY A 46 -1.41 2.29 5.09
C GLY A 46 -2.17 1.79 6.32
N GLY A 47 -2.56 0.52 6.32
CA GLY A 47 -3.19 -0.12 7.48
C GLY A 47 -2.29 -0.11 8.70
N ILE A 48 -0.99 -0.30 8.53
CA ILE A 48 -0.02 -0.22 9.63
C ILE A 48 -0.02 1.20 10.22
N LEU A 49 -0.02 2.23 9.38
CA LEU A 49 -0.06 3.62 9.84
C LEU A 49 -1.30 3.89 10.69
N VAL A 50 -2.47 3.50 10.18
CA VAL A 50 -3.75 3.69 10.89
C VAL A 50 -3.72 2.95 12.24
N HIS A 51 -3.24 1.72 12.24
CA HIS A 51 -3.18 0.89 13.44
C HIS A 51 -2.25 1.49 14.49
N GLN A 52 -1.07 1.94 14.07
CA GLN A 52 -0.10 2.55 14.98
C GLN A 52 -0.57 3.92 15.48
N LYS A 53 -1.22 4.70 14.65
CA LYS A 53 -1.72 6.02 15.02
C LYS A 53 -2.80 5.94 16.10
N LEU A 54 -3.70 4.97 15.98
CA LEU A 54 -4.85 4.85 16.88
C LEU A 54 -4.64 3.92 18.06
N GLN A 55 -3.58 3.09 18.03
CA GLN A 55 -3.31 2.12 19.09
C GLN A 55 -4.53 1.25 19.39
N THR A 56 -5.20 0.79 18.32
CA THR A 56 -6.42 0.00 18.41
C THR A 56 -6.17 -1.46 18.05
N ASP A 57 -6.96 -2.38 18.61
CA ASP A 57 -6.97 -3.79 18.22
C ASP A 57 -8.06 -4.11 17.18
N LYS A 58 -8.76 -3.09 16.71
CA LYS A 58 -9.66 -3.25 15.56
C LYS A 58 -8.86 -3.55 14.29
N ILE A 59 -9.51 -4.15 13.32
CA ILE A 59 -8.89 -4.49 12.04
C ILE A 59 -9.18 -3.38 11.04
N ALA A 60 -8.13 -2.90 10.38
CA ALA A 60 -8.27 -1.97 9.26
C ALA A 60 -8.56 -2.78 8.00
N VAL A 61 -9.74 -2.59 7.44
CA VAL A 61 -10.13 -3.24 6.18
C VAL A 61 -10.21 -2.21 5.06
N LEU A 62 -9.80 -2.62 3.87
CA LEU A 62 -9.87 -1.78 2.69
C LEU A 62 -11.32 -1.47 2.36
N LEU A 63 -11.66 -0.20 2.28
CA LEU A 63 -13.01 0.25 1.99
C LEU A 63 -13.13 0.85 0.60
N THR A 64 -12.23 1.77 0.25
CA THR A 64 -12.25 2.46 -1.04
C THR A 64 -10.85 2.63 -1.60
N VAL A 65 -10.78 2.63 -2.93
CA VAL A 65 -9.60 3.06 -3.68
C VAL A 65 -10.07 4.08 -4.70
N ASN A 66 -9.57 5.31 -4.59
CA ASN A 66 -9.95 6.40 -5.49
C ASN A 66 -8.73 6.93 -6.23
N ASN A 67 -8.95 7.41 -7.45
CA ASN A 67 -7.93 8.07 -8.25
C ASN A 67 -6.68 7.21 -8.45
N ALA A 68 -6.87 5.89 -8.60
CA ALA A 68 -5.75 4.99 -8.83
C ALA A 68 -5.16 5.23 -10.21
N LYS A 69 -3.84 5.43 -10.27
CA LYS A 69 -3.11 5.65 -11.52
C LYS A 69 -1.91 4.73 -11.57
N PHE A 70 -1.82 3.96 -12.65
CA PHE A 70 -0.73 3.01 -12.91
C PHE A 70 0.14 3.64 -14.00
N ARG A 71 1.27 4.20 -13.62
CA ARG A 71 2.06 5.04 -14.50
C ARG A 71 3.16 4.30 -15.23
N LYS A 72 3.77 3.30 -14.58
CA LYS A 72 4.90 2.55 -15.16
C LYS A 72 4.85 1.10 -14.69
N PRO A 73 5.27 0.15 -15.53
CA PRO A 73 5.37 -1.25 -15.12
C PRO A 73 6.47 -1.44 -14.09
N VAL A 74 6.29 -2.42 -13.22
CA VAL A 74 7.24 -2.83 -12.19
C VAL A 74 7.69 -4.26 -12.51
N VAL A 75 8.98 -4.48 -12.50
CA VAL A 75 9.60 -5.74 -12.93
C VAL A 75 10.52 -6.30 -11.84
N PRO A 76 10.89 -7.59 -11.92
CA PRO A 76 11.85 -8.16 -10.99
C PRO A 76 13.16 -7.37 -10.97
N GLY A 77 13.73 -7.18 -9.79
CA GLY A 77 14.89 -6.34 -9.55
C GLY A 77 14.55 -4.94 -9.09
N ASP A 78 13.32 -4.50 -9.29
CA ASP A 78 12.88 -3.21 -8.78
C ASP A 78 12.71 -3.26 -7.27
N VAL A 79 12.96 -2.13 -6.62
CA VAL A 79 12.67 -1.94 -5.20
C VAL A 79 11.57 -0.90 -5.12
N LEU A 80 10.43 -1.32 -4.58
CA LEU A 80 9.29 -0.42 -4.36
C LEU A 80 9.46 0.30 -3.03
N HIS A 81 9.40 1.63 -3.08
CA HIS A 81 9.27 2.45 -1.88
C HIS A 81 7.81 2.86 -1.76
N LEU A 82 7.19 2.49 -0.65
CA LEU A 82 5.76 2.64 -0.41
C LEU A 82 5.56 3.83 0.53
N HIS A 83 5.18 4.97 -0.04
CA HIS A 83 5.01 6.23 0.70
C HIS A 83 3.53 6.45 1.00
N ILE A 84 3.19 6.51 2.28
CA ILE A 84 1.83 6.69 2.75
C ILE A 84 1.75 7.93 3.63
N VAL A 85 0.81 8.81 3.32
CA VAL A 85 0.53 10.00 4.13
C VAL A 85 -0.93 9.94 4.58
N GLY A 86 -1.18 9.95 5.88
CA GLY A 86 -2.52 9.98 6.42
C GLY A 86 -3.17 11.33 6.15
N GLN A 87 -4.37 11.31 5.56
CA GLN A 87 -5.16 12.50 5.31
C GLN A 87 -6.19 12.71 6.41
N HIS A 88 -6.81 11.63 6.84
CA HIS A 88 -7.80 11.63 7.91
C HIS A 88 -7.76 10.28 8.62
N VAL A 89 -7.57 10.29 9.93
CA VAL A 89 -7.51 9.06 10.73
C VAL A 89 -8.37 9.23 11.96
N SER A 90 -9.34 8.34 12.14
CA SER A 90 -10.26 8.34 13.29
C SER A 90 -10.56 6.91 13.71
N PHE A 91 -11.27 6.73 14.83
CA PHE A 91 -11.62 5.40 15.30
C PHE A 91 -12.65 4.67 14.43
N LYS A 92 -13.27 5.36 13.47
CA LYS A 92 -14.17 4.73 12.49
C LYS A 92 -13.43 4.25 11.26
N GLY A 93 -12.29 4.84 10.96
CA GLY A 93 -11.51 4.50 9.78
C GLY A 93 -10.50 5.58 9.46
N GLY A 94 -9.96 5.52 8.26
CA GLY A 94 -8.97 6.49 7.83
C GLY A 94 -8.90 6.60 6.32
N LYS A 95 -8.27 7.67 5.86
CA LYS A 95 -8.00 7.91 4.46
C LYS A 95 -6.53 8.31 4.32
N VAL A 96 -5.86 7.71 3.37
CA VAL A 96 -4.44 7.96 3.12
C VAL A 96 -4.19 8.27 1.65
N ALA A 97 -3.17 9.07 1.40
CA ALA A 97 -2.60 9.23 0.06
C ALA A 97 -1.43 8.26 -0.05
N ALA A 98 -1.40 7.45 -1.09
CA ALA A 98 -0.44 6.37 -1.25
C ALA A 98 0.29 6.48 -2.59
N LYS A 99 1.60 6.31 -2.55
CA LYS A 99 2.45 6.29 -3.75
C LYS A 99 3.47 5.19 -3.65
N ALA A 100 3.63 4.43 -4.73
CA ALA A 100 4.74 3.49 -4.87
C ALA A 100 5.75 4.09 -5.85
N LEU A 101 7.03 4.07 -5.48
CA LEU A 101 8.11 4.65 -6.28
C LEU A 101 9.18 3.61 -6.56
N VAL A 102 9.75 3.69 -7.76
CA VAL A 102 10.96 2.96 -8.15
C VAL A 102 11.96 4.00 -8.65
N ASN A 103 13.16 4.04 -8.05
CA ASN A 103 14.20 5.01 -8.39
C ASN A 103 13.65 6.46 -8.37
N ASP A 104 12.87 6.79 -7.34
CA ASP A 104 12.25 8.10 -7.13
C ASP A 104 11.18 8.48 -8.17
N ASN A 105 10.79 7.56 -9.03
CA ASN A 105 9.69 7.77 -9.99
C ASN A 105 8.42 7.11 -9.49
N VAL A 106 7.31 7.83 -9.49
CA VAL A 106 6.02 7.28 -9.10
C VAL A 106 5.56 6.28 -10.16
N VAL A 107 5.33 5.04 -9.73
CA VAL A 107 4.84 3.97 -10.62
C VAL A 107 3.35 3.71 -10.42
N VAL A 108 2.87 3.85 -9.18
CA VAL A 108 1.44 3.72 -8.83
C VAL A 108 1.12 4.77 -7.78
N GLU A 109 -0.06 5.38 -7.90
CA GLU A 109 -0.59 6.25 -6.85
C GLU A 109 -2.08 6.08 -6.69
N ALA A 110 -2.59 6.31 -5.49
CA ALA A 110 -4.01 6.19 -5.19
C ALA A 110 -4.34 6.87 -3.86
N GLU A 111 -5.64 7.14 -3.66
CA GLU A 111 -6.18 7.46 -2.36
C GLU A 111 -6.89 6.22 -1.83
N ILE A 112 -6.56 5.81 -0.61
CA ILE A 112 -7.07 4.57 -0.03
C ILE A 112 -7.82 4.89 1.25
N GLY A 113 -9.06 4.41 1.33
CA GLY A 113 -9.90 4.52 2.51
C GLY A 113 -10.02 3.21 3.24
N PHE A 114 -9.97 3.26 4.57
CA PHE A 114 -10.10 2.11 5.46
C PHE A 114 -11.29 2.29 6.39
N ALA A 115 -11.95 1.17 6.72
CA ALA A 115 -12.86 1.11 7.84
C ALA A 115 -12.19 0.30 8.95
N LEU A 116 -12.43 0.69 10.20
CA LEU A 116 -11.97 -0.05 11.37
C LEU A 116 -13.15 -0.85 11.91
N ILE A 117 -12.98 -2.16 11.96
CA ILE A 117 -14.03 -3.05 12.43
C ILE A 117 -13.53 -3.94 13.56
N ASP A 118 -14.44 -4.36 14.43
CA ASP A 118 -14.12 -5.31 15.49
C ASP A 118 -13.91 -6.70 14.90
N ARG A 119 -12.99 -7.47 15.49
CA ARG A 119 -12.75 -8.85 15.06
C ARG A 119 -14.00 -9.70 15.12
N LYS A 120 -14.91 -9.37 16.03
CA LYS A 120 -16.18 -10.09 16.19
C LYS A 120 -17.14 -9.90 15.01
N GLN A 121 -16.89 -8.90 14.17
CA GLN A 121 -17.71 -8.64 12.98
C GLN A 121 -17.27 -9.42 11.75
N LEU A 122 -16.20 -10.18 11.85
CA LEU A 122 -15.64 -10.96 10.75
C LEU A 122 -16.17 -12.41 10.71
#